data_ecf4ae6583612bde088ffc5b8e47dfac
#
_entry.id   ecf4ae6583612bde088ffc5b8e47dfac
#
_cell.length_a   1.000
_cell.length_b   1.000
_cell.length_c   1.000
_cell.angle_alpha   90.00
_cell.angle_beta   90.00
_cell.angle_gamma   90.00
#
_symmetry.space_group_name_H-M   'P 1'
#
loop_
_entity.id
_entity.type
_entity.pdbx_description
1 polymer ?
#
loop_
_entity_poly.entity_id
_entity_poly.type
_entity_poly.pdbx_seq_one_letter_code
_entity_poly.pdbx_strand_id
1 'polypeptide(L)'
;MTGNSSRVVVVSQHYPPDRSGNASRVRDTAVQLRNEGWDVTVLAPPPAFPHGQFSRTWRRRLTRTDDGVTVTRLWAWQPTTEDPGFFSRLAYYVLFPLHAFLWLLVNHRRYDAVVTSSPPIFTGIAALPIARLRGVPWIVDVRDLWIDASIGLGFISEGGLPERLSRRLQATILRTADRITVTTTVLGDRLADQYGVRDSKIVHLPNGVDTAEYEPEDADPDSDPTIVYTGNVGHAQDLEACVRAMSAVDSSDATLLIVGDGDKADELKRLVEDDGLGDRVKFTGLVPRADIPGILNDAMIGVAPLKRMETLEYAVPTKAYEYMSCELPVVATGVGEIESLIDESGGGVFVENDPEALAEVFDTLLEDEELRGSLGANGREHMIERYDRGVVASRLGRLLSEVIES
;
A
#
# COMPACT_ATOMS: atom_id res chain seq x y z
N MET A 1 3.67 -14.21 35.54
CA MET A 1 4.53 -15.07 34.70
C MET A 1 5.05 -14.18 33.59
N THR A 2 6.30 -13.74 33.67
CA THR A 2 6.94 -12.97 32.59
C THR A 2 7.28 -13.97 31.48
N GLY A 3 6.32 -14.23 30.60
CA GLY A 3 6.57 -14.94 29.36
C GLY A 3 7.61 -14.18 28.59
N ASN A 4 8.64 -14.87 28.11
CA ASN A 4 9.66 -14.28 27.24
C ASN A 4 8.95 -13.84 25.96
N SER A 5 8.81 -12.52 25.72
CA SER A 5 8.19 -12.00 24.50
C SER A 5 8.94 -12.55 23.29
N SER A 6 8.22 -13.11 22.33
CA SER A 6 8.83 -13.54 21.06
C SER A 6 9.39 -12.33 20.33
N ARG A 7 10.55 -12.48 19.69
CA ARG A 7 11.34 -11.39 19.13
C ARG A 7 11.36 -11.50 17.61
N VAL A 8 10.97 -10.44 16.94
CA VAL A 8 10.96 -10.39 15.47
C VAL A 8 11.84 -9.25 14.94
N VAL A 9 12.57 -9.54 13.88
CA VAL A 9 13.31 -8.52 13.12
C VAL A 9 12.62 -8.27 11.79
N VAL A 10 12.23 -7.02 11.57
CA VAL A 10 11.67 -6.56 10.28
C VAL A 10 12.77 -5.85 9.49
N VAL A 11 13.07 -6.34 8.29
CA VAL A 11 14.05 -5.73 7.38
C VAL A 11 13.29 -4.99 6.28
N SER A 12 13.39 -3.67 6.27
CA SER A 12 12.72 -2.83 5.29
C SER A 12 13.65 -1.79 4.68
N GLN A 13 13.54 -1.58 3.37
CA GLN A 13 14.26 -0.52 2.66
C GLN A 13 13.75 0.88 3.05
N HIS A 14 12.48 0.99 3.45
CA HIS A 14 11.85 2.26 3.80
C HIS A 14 11.26 2.18 5.21
N TYR A 15 11.48 3.24 5.98
CA TYR A 15 10.91 3.45 7.30
C TYR A 15 10.90 4.96 7.61
N PRO A 16 9.88 5.52 8.30
CA PRO A 16 9.83 6.95 8.57
C PRO A 16 11.15 7.49 9.16
N PRO A 17 11.61 8.68 8.73
CA PRO A 17 10.88 9.73 8.03
C PRO A 17 10.86 9.64 6.49
N ASP A 18 11.19 8.48 5.88
CA ASP A 18 10.90 8.27 4.46
C ASP A 18 9.40 8.49 4.19
N ARG A 19 9.07 9.22 3.13
CA ARG A 19 7.68 9.51 2.74
C ARG A 19 7.21 8.57 1.64
N SER A 20 6.95 7.33 2.00
CA SER A 20 6.37 6.33 1.10
C SER A 20 5.31 5.52 1.83
N GLY A 21 4.31 5.02 1.11
CA GLY A 21 3.28 4.16 1.68
C GLY A 21 3.86 2.91 2.37
N ASN A 22 4.95 2.37 1.82
CA ASN A 22 5.65 1.24 2.45
C ASN A 22 6.28 1.62 3.80
N ALA A 23 6.85 2.83 3.93
CA ALA A 23 7.46 3.28 5.18
C ALA A 23 6.43 3.39 6.31
N SER A 24 5.30 4.04 6.05
CA SER A 24 4.21 4.19 7.04
C SER A 24 3.67 2.81 7.45
N ARG A 25 3.37 1.96 6.48
CA ARG A 25 2.84 0.63 6.71
C ARG A 25 3.77 -0.25 7.57
N VAL A 26 5.06 -0.28 7.26
CA VAL A 26 6.03 -1.07 8.05
C VAL A 26 6.10 -0.56 9.48
N ARG A 27 6.04 0.76 9.70
CA ARG A 27 5.96 1.35 11.03
C ARG A 27 4.69 0.92 11.76
N ASP A 28 3.55 1.09 11.13
CA ASP A 28 2.25 0.76 11.73
C ASP A 28 2.17 -0.73 12.08
N THR A 29 2.59 -1.61 11.17
CA THR A 29 2.67 -3.06 11.43
C THR A 29 3.61 -3.37 12.62
N ALA A 30 4.79 -2.73 12.68
CA ALA A 30 5.74 -2.94 13.77
C ALA A 30 5.20 -2.46 15.12
N VAL A 31 4.50 -1.31 15.15
CA VAL A 31 3.87 -0.76 16.35
C VAL A 31 2.73 -1.68 16.82
N GLN A 32 1.88 -2.16 15.91
CA GLN A 32 0.78 -3.06 16.27
C GLN A 32 1.30 -4.41 16.79
N LEU A 33 2.30 -5.02 16.14
CA LEU A 33 2.93 -6.24 16.66
C LEU A 33 3.50 -6.02 18.06
N ARG A 34 4.12 -4.87 18.30
CA ARG A 34 4.62 -4.52 19.64
C ARG A 34 3.48 -4.40 20.65
N ASN A 35 2.34 -3.82 20.26
CA ASN A 35 1.16 -3.72 21.13
C ASN A 35 0.58 -5.10 21.48
N GLU A 36 0.75 -6.08 20.62
CA GLU A 36 0.41 -7.49 20.87
C GLU A 36 1.46 -8.25 21.71
N GLY A 37 2.50 -7.58 22.16
CA GLY A 37 3.50 -8.16 23.07
C GLY A 37 4.76 -8.69 22.40
N TRP A 38 4.95 -8.47 21.08
CA TRP A 38 6.20 -8.82 20.40
C TRP A 38 7.33 -7.82 20.75
N ASP A 39 8.56 -8.33 20.87
CA ASP A 39 9.75 -7.47 20.86
C ASP A 39 10.19 -7.24 19.41
N VAL A 40 9.92 -6.06 18.91
CA VAL A 40 10.10 -5.72 17.48
C VAL A 40 11.34 -4.87 17.26
N THR A 41 12.23 -5.36 16.40
CA THR A 41 13.38 -4.61 15.91
C THR A 41 13.24 -4.37 14.40
N VAL A 42 13.25 -3.13 13.97
CA VAL A 42 13.26 -2.77 12.54
C VAL A 42 14.69 -2.43 12.10
N LEU A 43 15.18 -3.11 11.08
CA LEU A 43 16.40 -2.75 10.36
C LEU A 43 16.02 -1.96 9.12
N ALA A 44 16.56 -0.74 8.98
CA ALA A 44 16.33 0.13 7.84
C ALA A 44 17.59 0.89 7.47
N PRO A 45 17.75 1.38 6.22
CA PRO A 45 18.83 2.28 5.86
C PRO A 45 18.59 3.68 6.45
N PRO A 46 19.55 4.61 6.38
CA PRO A 46 19.28 6.02 6.61
C PRO A 46 18.20 6.54 5.65
N PRO A 47 17.35 7.51 6.07
CA PRO A 47 16.28 8.04 5.23
C PRO A 47 16.80 8.56 3.89
N ALA A 48 16.10 8.22 2.80
CA ALA A 48 16.51 8.59 1.45
C ALA A 48 15.35 8.86 0.47
N PHE A 49 14.09 8.69 0.90
CA PHE A 49 12.94 8.89 0.02
C PHE A 49 11.96 9.94 0.57
N PRO A 50 11.53 10.96 -0.24
CA PRO A 50 11.94 11.23 -1.61
C PRO A 50 13.43 11.52 -1.77
N HIS A 51 14.01 11.10 -2.88
CA HIS A 51 15.41 11.33 -3.15
C HIS A 51 15.74 12.84 -3.22
N GLY A 52 16.94 13.23 -2.81
CA GLY A 52 17.37 14.63 -2.79
C GLY A 52 16.96 15.41 -1.52
N GLN A 53 16.00 14.94 -0.73
CA GLN A 53 15.52 15.64 0.46
C GLN A 53 16.34 15.36 1.74
N PHE A 54 17.16 14.32 1.73
CA PHE A 54 17.94 13.92 2.90
C PHE A 54 19.45 14.06 2.66
N SER A 55 20.16 14.60 3.63
CA SER A 55 21.63 14.67 3.58
C SER A 55 22.24 13.32 3.90
N ARG A 56 23.38 13.01 3.23
CA ARG A 56 24.10 11.76 3.42
C ARG A 56 24.69 11.65 4.82
N THR A 57 24.47 10.51 5.47
CA THR A 57 25.13 10.16 6.73
C THR A 57 26.19 9.08 6.54
N TRP A 58 27.30 9.22 7.26
CA TRP A 58 28.40 8.24 7.31
C TRP A 58 28.37 7.40 8.58
N ARG A 59 27.35 7.55 9.42
CA ARG A 59 27.19 6.76 10.63
C ARG A 59 26.88 5.31 10.25
N ARG A 60 27.73 4.39 10.73
CA ARG A 60 27.58 2.95 10.41
C ARG A 60 26.32 2.34 11.01
N ARG A 61 25.93 2.81 12.19
CA ARG A 61 24.75 2.34 12.91
C ARG A 61 24.18 3.46 13.79
N LEU A 62 22.86 3.54 13.81
CA LEU A 62 22.11 4.40 14.75
C LEU A 62 20.88 3.62 15.21
N THR A 63 20.73 3.43 16.53
CA THR A 63 19.55 2.79 17.12
C THR A 63 18.73 3.84 17.86
N ARG A 64 17.44 3.83 17.66
CA ARG A 64 16.45 4.70 18.34
C ARG A 64 15.23 3.87 18.67
N THR A 65 14.40 4.34 19.60
CA THR A 65 13.08 3.80 19.88
C THR A 65 12.03 4.72 19.25
N ASP A 66 11.06 4.14 18.57
CA ASP A 66 9.92 4.80 17.94
C ASP A 66 8.66 4.04 18.36
N ASP A 67 7.79 4.67 19.14
CA ASP A 67 6.58 4.06 19.74
C ASP A 67 6.82 2.66 20.37
N GLY A 68 7.95 2.52 21.07
CA GLY A 68 8.36 1.27 21.69
C GLY A 68 9.00 0.23 20.76
N VAL A 69 9.06 0.50 19.45
CA VAL A 69 9.76 -0.32 18.47
C VAL A 69 11.25 0.07 18.44
N THR A 70 12.14 -0.92 18.43
CA THR A 70 13.58 -0.65 18.26
C THR A 70 13.95 -0.48 16.80
N VAL A 71 14.26 0.75 16.38
CA VAL A 71 14.68 1.05 15.01
C VAL A 71 16.20 1.13 14.92
N THR A 72 16.81 0.25 14.17
CA THR A 72 18.26 0.24 13.91
C THR A 72 18.54 0.64 12.48
N ARG A 73 19.06 1.86 12.29
CA ARG A 73 19.52 2.36 10.99
C ARG A 73 20.91 1.83 10.70
N LEU A 74 21.03 1.10 9.61
CA LEU A 74 22.31 0.54 9.14
C LEU A 74 22.78 1.33 7.91
N TRP A 75 24.05 1.68 7.89
CA TRP A 75 24.62 2.48 6.80
C TRP A 75 24.36 1.84 5.42
N ALA A 76 23.97 2.69 4.50
CA ALA A 76 23.85 2.39 3.08
C ALA A 76 24.27 3.63 2.28
N TRP A 77 24.51 3.44 0.99
CA TRP A 77 24.71 4.57 0.10
C TRP A 77 23.40 5.33 -0.09
N GLN A 78 23.33 6.59 0.37
CA GLN A 78 22.15 7.43 0.23
C GLN A 78 22.22 8.22 -1.08
N PRO A 79 21.26 8.09 -1.99
CA PRO A 79 21.08 9.03 -3.09
C PRO A 79 20.77 10.44 -2.55
N THR A 80 21.49 11.45 -3.07
CA THR A 80 21.33 12.85 -2.61
C THR A 80 20.79 13.78 -3.70
N THR A 81 20.52 13.25 -4.89
CA THR A 81 19.89 13.95 -6.01
C THR A 81 18.47 13.44 -6.21
N GLU A 82 17.58 14.26 -6.73
CA GLU A 82 16.18 13.87 -7.02
C GLU A 82 16.10 12.72 -8.01
N ASP A 83 16.94 12.74 -9.06
CA ASP A 83 17.11 11.66 -10.01
C ASP A 83 18.51 11.03 -9.88
N PRO A 84 18.68 10.05 -9.01
CA PRO A 84 19.95 9.36 -8.86
C PRO A 84 20.19 8.39 -10.03
N GLY A 85 21.40 8.45 -10.60
CA GLY A 85 21.82 7.51 -11.65
C GLY A 85 21.78 6.04 -11.20
N PHE A 86 21.76 5.13 -12.17
CA PHE A 86 21.64 3.67 -11.97
C PHE A 86 22.56 3.11 -10.87
N PHE A 87 23.86 3.43 -10.89
CA PHE A 87 24.82 2.92 -9.90
C PHE A 87 24.53 3.41 -8.48
N SER A 88 24.03 4.64 -8.31
CA SER A 88 23.66 5.18 -7.00
C SER A 88 22.44 4.46 -6.44
N ARG A 89 21.43 4.19 -7.28
CA ARG A 89 20.25 3.40 -6.92
C ARG A 89 20.64 1.95 -6.58
N LEU A 90 21.45 1.32 -7.40
CA LEU A 90 21.90 -0.05 -7.15
C LEU A 90 22.71 -0.16 -5.86
N ALA A 91 23.62 0.78 -5.60
CA ALA A 91 24.38 0.81 -4.35
C ALA A 91 23.46 0.98 -3.13
N TYR A 92 22.43 1.82 -3.21
CA TYR A 92 21.42 2.00 -2.14
C TYR A 92 20.66 0.69 -1.86
N TYR A 93 20.22 0.00 -2.91
CA TYR A 93 19.41 -1.22 -2.78
C TYR A 93 20.25 -2.46 -2.38
N VAL A 94 21.55 -2.50 -2.65
CA VAL A 94 22.39 -3.68 -2.37
C VAL A 94 23.16 -3.55 -1.05
N LEU A 95 23.73 -2.37 -0.75
CA LEU A 95 24.60 -2.21 0.42
C LEU A 95 23.84 -2.32 1.75
N PHE A 96 22.59 -1.83 1.81
CA PHE A 96 21.80 -1.98 3.01
C PHE A 96 21.51 -3.46 3.35
N PRO A 97 20.96 -4.29 2.46
CA PRO A 97 20.74 -5.71 2.74
C PRO A 97 21.99 -6.49 3.13
N LEU A 98 23.13 -6.17 2.54
CA LEU A 98 24.41 -6.78 2.94
C LEU A 98 24.79 -6.42 4.38
N HIS A 99 24.58 -5.16 4.77
CA HIS A 99 24.84 -4.73 6.14
C HIS A 99 23.80 -5.33 7.12
N ALA A 100 22.54 -5.42 6.69
CA ALA A 100 21.48 -6.09 7.47
C ALA A 100 21.80 -7.59 7.66
N PHE A 101 22.30 -8.28 6.63
CA PHE A 101 22.78 -9.66 6.76
C PHE A 101 23.87 -9.80 7.85
N LEU A 102 24.89 -8.93 7.82
CA LEU A 102 25.94 -8.96 8.85
C LEU A 102 25.38 -8.71 10.26
N TRP A 103 24.41 -7.78 10.36
CA TRP A 103 23.74 -7.55 11.64
C TRP A 103 22.97 -8.78 12.12
N LEU A 104 22.18 -9.40 11.25
CA LEU A 104 21.43 -10.62 11.55
C LEU A 104 22.37 -11.76 11.96
N LEU A 105 23.48 -11.93 11.25
CA LEU A 105 24.48 -12.97 11.53
C LEU A 105 25.08 -12.82 12.93
N VAL A 106 25.48 -11.61 13.30
CA VAL A 106 26.13 -11.32 14.60
C VAL A 106 25.11 -11.38 15.76
N ASN A 107 23.86 -10.98 15.50
CA ASN A 107 22.81 -10.88 16.52
C ASN A 107 21.81 -12.05 16.50
N HIS A 108 22.16 -13.19 15.87
CA HIS A 108 21.23 -14.32 15.63
C HIS A 108 20.56 -14.90 16.90
N ARG A 109 21.07 -14.62 18.08
CA ARG A 109 20.48 -15.02 19.37
C ARG A 109 19.49 -14.00 19.93
N ARG A 110 19.26 -12.88 19.24
CA ARG A 110 18.44 -11.78 19.71
C ARG A 110 17.08 -11.68 19.00
N TYR A 111 16.76 -12.63 18.14
CA TYR A 111 15.47 -12.71 17.46
C TYR A 111 15.10 -14.16 17.18
N ASP A 112 13.83 -14.41 17.04
CA ASP A 112 13.25 -15.73 16.86
C ASP A 112 12.73 -15.91 15.41
N ALA A 113 12.37 -14.81 14.74
CA ALA A 113 11.97 -14.80 13.34
C ALA A 113 12.43 -13.53 12.61
N VAL A 114 12.42 -13.58 11.27
CA VAL A 114 12.71 -12.45 10.38
C VAL A 114 11.55 -12.23 9.43
N VAL A 115 11.17 -10.96 9.23
CA VAL A 115 10.25 -10.51 8.17
C VAL A 115 11.03 -9.60 7.23
N THR A 116 10.96 -9.84 5.92
CA THR A 116 11.56 -8.95 4.92
C THR A 116 10.48 -8.34 4.05
N SER A 117 10.41 -7.00 3.97
CA SER A 117 9.45 -6.29 3.14
C SER A 117 9.97 -6.11 1.71
N SER A 118 9.17 -6.44 0.72
CA SER A 118 9.40 -6.25 -0.71
C SER A 118 8.23 -5.44 -1.31
N PRO A 119 8.46 -4.40 -2.12
CA PRO A 119 9.71 -3.96 -2.73
C PRO A 119 10.68 -3.21 -1.79
N PRO A 120 11.98 -3.18 -2.15
CA PRO A 120 12.61 -3.92 -3.25
C PRO A 120 12.92 -5.37 -2.85
N ILE A 121 13.08 -6.24 -3.85
CA ILE A 121 13.39 -7.67 -3.64
C ILE A 121 14.71 -7.91 -2.88
N PHE A 122 15.62 -6.93 -2.91
CA PHE A 122 16.98 -7.03 -2.35
C PHE A 122 16.99 -7.20 -0.83
N THR A 123 15.94 -6.79 -0.11
CA THR A 123 15.82 -7.00 1.35
C THR A 123 15.93 -8.48 1.71
N GLY A 124 15.43 -9.37 0.84
CA GLY A 124 15.57 -10.82 1.01
C GLY A 124 17.01 -11.33 1.03
N ILE A 125 17.99 -10.60 0.45
CA ILE A 125 19.42 -10.94 0.52
C ILE A 125 19.89 -10.99 1.98
N ALA A 126 19.32 -10.17 2.85
CA ALA A 126 19.69 -10.15 4.26
C ALA A 126 19.29 -11.45 4.98
N ALA A 127 18.10 -11.96 4.73
CA ALA A 127 17.55 -13.12 5.43
C ALA A 127 17.90 -14.47 4.78
N LEU A 128 17.99 -14.54 3.46
CA LEU A 128 18.20 -15.77 2.69
C LEU A 128 19.37 -16.65 3.21
N PRO A 129 20.60 -16.12 3.47
CA PRO A 129 21.67 -16.94 3.99
C PRO A 129 21.43 -17.39 5.44
N ILE A 130 20.76 -16.55 6.25
CA ILE A 130 20.47 -16.86 7.65
C ILE A 130 19.43 -17.97 7.75
N ALA A 131 18.35 -17.88 6.99
CA ALA A 131 17.32 -18.91 6.91
C ALA A 131 17.92 -20.26 6.48
N ARG A 132 18.76 -20.28 5.44
CA ARG A 132 19.40 -21.53 4.94
C ARG A 132 20.43 -22.12 5.89
N LEU A 133 21.25 -21.29 6.54
CA LEU A 133 22.40 -21.75 7.34
C LEU A 133 22.04 -22.01 8.81
N ARG A 134 21.02 -21.31 9.32
CA ARG A 134 20.66 -21.33 10.73
C ARG A 134 19.24 -21.82 10.99
N GLY A 135 18.45 -22.05 9.94
CA GLY A 135 17.05 -22.45 10.06
C GLY A 135 16.19 -21.40 10.78
N VAL A 136 16.52 -20.12 10.65
CA VAL A 136 15.73 -19.04 11.26
C VAL A 136 14.43 -18.89 10.47
N PRO A 137 13.25 -18.94 11.15
CA PRO A 137 11.95 -18.70 10.53
C PRO A 137 11.92 -17.37 9.77
N TRP A 138 11.44 -17.42 8.52
CA TRP A 138 11.48 -16.27 7.63
C TRP A 138 10.18 -16.08 6.84
N ILE A 139 9.59 -14.90 6.98
CA ILE A 139 8.43 -14.45 6.20
C ILE A 139 8.90 -13.38 5.21
N VAL A 140 8.49 -13.53 3.95
CA VAL A 140 8.66 -12.49 2.92
C VAL A 140 7.33 -11.80 2.69
N ASP A 141 7.29 -10.51 2.95
CA ASP A 141 6.13 -9.67 2.75
C ASP A 141 6.19 -8.99 1.37
N VAL A 142 5.43 -9.50 0.39
CA VAL A 142 5.42 -9.03 -1.00
C VAL A 142 4.22 -8.12 -1.23
N ARG A 143 4.48 -6.90 -1.69
CA ARG A 143 3.43 -5.88 -1.87
C ARG A 143 3.21 -5.47 -3.30
N ASP A 144 4.13 -5.86 -4.21
CA ASP A 144 4.09 -5.46 -5.61
C ASP A 144 4.97 -6.36 -6.46
N LEU A 145 4.68 -6.45 -7.75
CA LEU A 145 5.52 -7.09 -8.77
C LEU A 145 6.65 -6.12 -9.20
N TRP A 146 7.57 -5.84 -8.27
CA TRP A 146 8.60 -4.81 -8.43
C TRP A 146 9.46 -4.96 -9.69
N ILE A 147 9.76 -6.19 -10.13
CA ILE A 147 10.56 -6.44 -11.34
C ILE A 147 9.75 -5.98 -12.57
N ASP A 148 8.46 -6.35 -12.63
CA ASP A 148 7.59 -6.02 -13.75
C ASP A 148 7.34 -4.51 -13.81
N ALA A 149 7.10 -3.87 -12.66
CA ALA A 149 7.02 -2.42 -12.54
C ALA A 149 8.32 -1.73 -12.97
N SER A 150 9.49 -2.28 -12.61
CA SER A 150 10.80 -1.73 -13.00
C SER A 150 11.06 -1.86 -14.51
N ILE A 151 10.54 -2.90 -15.15
CA ILE A 151 10.60 -3.07 -16.62
C ILE A 151 9.65 -2.04 -17.27
N GLY A 152 8.43 -1.93 -16.81
CA GLY A 152 7.44 -0.97 -17.33
C GLY A 152 7.91 0.49 -17.24
N LEU A 153 8.68 0.84 -16.20
CA LEU A 153 9.30 2.16 -16.03
C LEU A 153 10.64 2.32 -16.77
N GLY A 154 11.10 1.29 -17.49
CA GLY A 154 12.37 1.34 -18.23
C GLY A 154 13.65 1.28 -17.38
N PHE A 155 13.56 0.98 -16.09
CA PHE A 155 14.73 0.82 -15.22
C PHE A 155 15.48 -0.49 -15.45
N ILE A 156 14.79 -1.52 -15.92
CA ILE A 156 15.33 -2.82 -16.28
C ILE A 156 14.89 -3.14 -17.70
N SER A 157 15.86 -3.49 -18.57
CA SER A 157 15.55 -3.90 -19.95
C SER A 157 14.93 -5.29 -19.97
N GLU A 158 13.81 -5.44 -20.64
CA GLU A 158 13.12 -6.72 -20.84
C GLU A 158 14.03 -7.72 -21.57
N GLY A 159 14.02 -9.00 -21.15
CA GLY A 159 14.88 -10.06 -21.68
C GLY A 159 16.36 -9.92 -21.32
N GLY A 160 16.76 -8.84 -20.63
CA GLY A 160 18.15 -8.53 -20.28
C GLY A 160 18.70 -9.38 -19.13
N LEU A 161 20.03 -9.33 -18.97
CA LEU A 161 20.71 -10.01 -17.86
C LEU A 161 20.26 -9.51 -16.48
N PRO A 162 20.03 -8.20 -16.24
CA PRO A 162 19.53 -7.71 -14.95
C PRO A 162 18.16 -8.30 -14.59
N GLU A 163 17.23 -8.40 -15.53
CA GLU A 163 15.92 -9.03 -15.30
C GLU A 163 16.08 -10.49 -14.91
N ARG A 164 16.83 -11.27 -15.71
CA ARG A 164 17.04 -12.71 -15.46
C ARG A 164 17.66 -12.98 -14.09
N LEU A 165 18.62 -12.15 -13.67
CA LEU A 165 19.23 -12.28 -12.35
C LEU A 165 18.26 -11.89 -11.25
N SER A 166 17.48 -10.81 -11.41
CA SER A 166 16.48 -10.37 -10.45
C SER A 166 15.37 -11.42 -10.28
N ARG A 167 14.85 -11.98 -11.36
CA ARG A 167 13.84 -13.05 -11.31
C ARG A 167 14.38 -14.32 -10.65
N ARG A 168 15.63 -14.72 -10.92
CA ARG A 168 16.27 -15.86 -10.23
C ARG A 168 16.45 -15.59 -8.74
N LEU A 169 16.87 -14.40 -8.37
CA LEU A 169 17.00 -13.98 -6.97
C LEU A 169 15.64 -14.05 -6.29
N GLN A 170 14.59 -13.44 -6.87
CA GLN A 170 13.25 -13.46 -6.33
C GLN A 170 12.70 -14.88 -6.19
N ALA A 171 12.84 -15.72 -7.22
CA ALA A 171 12.44 -17.13 -7.14
C ALA A 171 13.15 -17.86 -5.98
N THR A 172 14.45 -17.60 -5.79
CA THR A 172 15.24 -18.20 -4.71
C THR A 172 14.76 -17.75 -3.33
N ILE A 173 14.46 -16.45 -3.17
CA ILE A 173 13.93 -15.84 -1.96
C ILE A 173 12.58 -16.47 -1.61
N LEU A 174 11.62 -16.41 -2.54
CA LEU A 174 10.26 -16.91 -2.33
C LEU A 174 10.20 -18.41 -2.04
N ARG A 175 10.98 -19.22 -2.78
CA ARG A 175 11.02 -20.67 -2.54
C ARG A 175 11.68 -21.04 -1.20
N THR A 176 12.60 -20.22 -0.70
CA THR A 176 13.32 -20.49 0.57
C THR A 176 12.52 -20.02 1.78
N ALA A 177 11.77 -18.94 1.69
CA ALA A 177 10.94 -18.43 2.79
C ALA A 177 9.96 -19.49 3.30
N ASP A 178 9.65 -19.46 4.60
CA ASP A 178 8.68 -20.37 5.22
C ASP A 178 7.25 -19.97 4.85
N ARG A 179 6.98 -18.66 4.84
CA ARG A 179 5.71 -18.09 4.38
C ARG A 179 5.96 -16.83 3.54
N ILE A 180 4.98 -16.52 2.71
CA ILE A 180 4.95 -15.32 1.87
C ILE A 180 3.63 -14.63 2.16
N THR A 181 3.67 -13.37 2.59
CA THR A 181 2.46 -12.55 2.69
C THR A 181 2.30 -11.70 1.44
N VAL A 182 1.07 -11.57 0.96
CA VAL A 182 0.70 -10.80 -0.23
C VAL A 182 -0.46 -9.88 0.08
N THR A 183 -0.51 -8.72 -0.59
CA THR A 183 -1.58 -7.74 -0.36
C THR A 183 -2.93 -8.15 -0.91
N THR A 184 -2.93 -9.00 -1.95
CA THR A 184 -4.11 -9.39 -2.70
C THR A 184 -3.98 -10.84 -3.13
N THR A 185 -5.12 -11.49 -3.37
CA THR A 185 -5.14 -12.89 -3.82
C THR A 185 -4.55 -13.03 -5.22
N VAL A 186 -4.91 -12.12 -6.13
CA VAL A 186 -4.37 -12.10 -7.50
C VAL A 186 -2.84 -11.94 -7.52
N LEU A 187 -2.27 -11.13 -6.61
CA LEU A 187 -0.80 -11.05 -6.47
C LEU A 187 -0.20 -12.40 -6.05
N GLY A 188 -0.88 -13.11 -5.14
CA GLY A 188 -0.48 -14.43 -4.70
C GLY A 188 -0.44 -15.44 -5.84
N ASP A 189 -1.49 -15.52 -6.63
CA ASP A 189 -1.62 -16.41 -7.77
C ASP A 189 -0.53 -16.10 -8.83
N ARG A 190 -0.31 -14.84 -9.14
CA ARG A 190 0.77 -14.43 -10.05
C ARG A 190 2.15 -14.83 -9.55
N LEU A 191 2.43 -14.73 -8.25
CA LEU A 191 3.70 -15.19 -7.67
C LEU A 191 3.82 -16.71 -7.71
N ALA A 192 2.75 -17.45 -7.47
CA ALA A 192 2.73 -18.91 -7.57
C ALA A 192 3.07 -19.36 -8.99
N ASP A 193 2.37 -18.82 -9.99
CA ASP A 193 2.55 -19.14 -11.40
C ASP A 193 3.94 -18.74 -11.93
N GLN A 194 4.35 -17.49 -11.67
CA GLN A 194 5.57 -16.93 -12.22
C GLN A 194 6.85 -17.54 -11.62
N TYR A 195 6.81 -17.86 -10.32
CA TYR A 195 7.99 -18.34 -9.59
C TYR A 195 7.89 -19.80 -9.14
N GLY A 196 6.79 -20.50 -9.40
CA GLY A 196 6.57 -21.88 -8.98
C GLY A 196 6.62 -22.02 -7.46
N VAL A 197 5.98 -21.10 -6.75
CA VAL A 197 5.82 -21.14 -5.29
C VAL A 197 4.58 -21.97 -4.97
N ARG A 198 4.62 -22.75 -3.90
CA ARG A 198 3.46 -23.52 -3.43
C ARG A 198 2.44 -22.59 -2.80
N ASP A 199 1.16 -22.73 -3.15
CA ASP A 199 0.04 -21.93 -2.63
C ASP A 199 -0.02 -22.01 -1.09
N SER A 200 0.29 -23.17 -0.51
CA SER A 200 0.31 -23.36 0.95
C SER A 200 1.32 -22.46 1.70
N LYS A 201 2.24 -21.82 0.99
CA LYS A 201 3.16 -20.82 1.56
C LYS A 201 2.63 -19.40 1.48
N ILE A 202 1.66 -19.13 0.59
CA ILE A 202 1.13 -17.81 0.31
C ILE A 202 -0.03 -17.52 1.27
N VAL A 203 0.02 -16.37 1.90
CA VAL A 203 -1.00 -15.92 2.86
C VAL A 203 -1.43 -14.49 2.47
N HIS A 204 -2.72 -14.30 2.21
CA HIS A 204 -3.28 -12.98 1.98
C HIS A 204 -3.22 -12.15 3.27
N LEU A 205 -2.48 -11.07 3.24
CA LEU A 205 -2.32 -10.10 4.32
C LEU A 205 -2.41 -8.69 3.72
N PRO A 206 -3.61 -8.07 3.70
CA PRO A 206 -3.85 -6.79 3.01
C PRO A 206 -3.06 -5.63 3.63
N ASN A 207 -3.10 -4.48 2.97
CA ASN A 207 -2.44 -3.27 3.47
C ASN A 207 -3.03 -2.76 4.80
N GLY A 208 -4.34 -2.95 4.97
CA GLY A 208 -5.08 -2.47 6.13
C GLY A 208 -5.31 -0.96 6.15
N VAL A 209 -6.25 -0.57 6.96
CA VAL A 209 -6.64 0.82 7.23
C VAL A 209 -6.73 1.03 8.74
N ASP A 210 -6.54 2.25 9.21
CA ASP A 210 -6.78 2.62 10.60
C ASP A 210 -8.25 3.03 10.75
N THR A 211 -9.10 2.09 11.18
CA THR A 211 -10.55 2.31 11.28
C THR A 211 -10.95 3.28 12.40
N ALA A 212 -10.01 3.62 13.29
CA ALA A 212 -10.20 4.66 14.30
C ALA A 212 -9.77 6.05 13.81
N GLU A 213 -8.78 6.14 12.88
CA GLU A 213 -8.43 7.39 12.19
C GLU A 213 -9.52 7.77 11.17
N TYR A 214 -10.09 6.77 10.48
CA TYR A 214 -11.16 6.90 9.49
C TYR A 214 -12.48 6.42 10.08
N GLU A 215 -13.00 7.16 11.06
CA GLU A 215 -14.26 6.88 11.71
C GLU A 215 -15.39 7.73 11.07
N PRO A 216 -16.61 7.19 10.88
CA PRO A 216 -17.71 7.99 10.39
C PRO A 216 -18.09 9.05 11.43
N GLU A 217 -18.29 10.27 10.96
CA GLU A 217 -18.82 11.40 11.74
C GLU A 217 -20.14 11.83 11.12
N ASP A 218 -20.99 12.49 11.90
CA ASP A 218 -22.22 13.06 11.38
C ASP A 218 -21.90 14.10 10.29
N ALA A 219 -22.35 13.84 9.07
CA ALA A 219 -22.20 14.78 7.97
C ALA A 219 -22.96 16.08 8.25
N ASP A 220 -22.47 17.20 7.75
CA ASP A 220 -23.22 18.45 7.78
C ASP A 220 -24.48 18.29 6.89
N PRO A 221 -25.69 18.38 7.45
CA PRO A 221 -26.94 18.20 6.68
C PRO A 221 -27.12 19.23 5.56
N ASP A 222 -26.40 20.34 5.62
CA ASP A 222 -26.42 21.40 4.61
C ASP A 222 -25.27 21.27 3.58
N SER A 223 -24.48 20.18 3.63
CA SER A 223 -23.38 19.97 2.67
C SER A 223 -23.91 19.71 1.25
N ASP A 224 -23.22 20.31 0.26
CA ASP A 224 -23.52 20.06 -1.15
C ASP A 224 -23.27 18.58 -1.52
N PRO A 225 -24.07 18.00 -2.44
CA PRO A 225 -23.86 16.63 -2.91
C PRO A 225 -22.45 16.45 -3.50
N THR A 226 -21.56 15.80 -2.76
CA THR A 226 -20.14 15.69 -3.13
C THR A 226 -19.76 14.26 -3.42
N ILE A 227 -19.18 14.06 -4.63
CA ILE A 227 -18.45 12.87 -5.03
C ILE A 227 -16.97 13.16 -4.81
N VAL A 228 -16.25 12.35 -4.03
CA VAL A 228 -14.87 12.65 -3.66
C VAL A 228 -13.87 11.65 -4.23
N TYR A 229 -12.75 12.17 -4.70
CA TYR A 229 -11.55 11.41 -4.97
C TYR A 229 -10.41 11.93 -4.10
N THR A 230 -9.67 11.03 -3.44
CA THR A 230 -8.47 11.41 -2.67
C THR A 230 -7.23 10.68 -3.18
N GLY A 231 -6.09 11.38 -3.29
CA GLY A 231 -4.78 10.79 -3.53
C GLY A 231 -4.08 11.26 -4.79
N ASN A 232 -3.16 10.42 -5.32
CA ASN A 232 -2.34 10.77 -6.47
C ASN A 232 -3.15 10.86 -7.77
N VAL A 233 -3.07 12.01 -8.45
CA VAL A 233 -3.67 12.23 -9.78
C VAL A 233 -2.67 11.73 -10.84
N GLY A 234 -2.61 10.41 -11.02
CA GLY A 234 -1.59 9.75 -11.83
C GLY A 234 -2.14 8.94 -13.01
N HIS A 235 -1.23 8.27 -13.70
CA HIS A 235 -1.54 7.52 -14.92
C HIS A 235 -2.41 6.27 -14.73
N ALA A 236 -2.39 5.69 -13.54
CA ALA A 236 -3.13 4.46 -13.24
C ALA A 236 -4.62 4.71 -12.95
N GLN A 237 -4.95 5.94 -12.54
CA GLN A 237 -6.32 6.35 -12.22
C GLN A 237 -7.06 6.82 -13.48
N ASP A 238 -8.33 6.44 -13.59
CA ASP A 238 -9.20 6.86 -14.69
C ASP A 238 -10.10 8.05 -14.31
N LEU A 239 -9.45 9.11 -13.82
CA LEU A 239 -10.15 10.34 -13.43
C LEU A 239 -10.77 11.07 -14.61
N GLU A 240 -10.26 10.86 -15.80
CA GLU A 240 -10.84 11.42 -17.02
C GLU A 240 -12.28 10.91 -17.24
N ALA A 241 -12.52 9.60 -17.03
CA ALA A 241 -13.86 9.03 -17.11
C ALA A 241 -14.79 9.64 -16.04
N CYS A 242 -14.31 9.83 -14.81
CA CYS A 242 -15.09 10.47 -13.74
C CYS A 242 -15.43 11.94 -14.07
N VAL A 243 -14.48 12.72 -14.60
CA VAL A 243 -14.72 14.12 -15.02
C VAL A 243 -15.76 14.17 -16.12
N ARG A 244 -15.65 13.32 -17.14
CA ARG A 244 -16.63 13.27 -18.24
C ARG A 244 -18.01 12.81 -17.77
N ALA A 245 -18.09 11.89 -16.80
CA ALA A 245 -19.36 11.47 -16.20
C ALA A 245 -20.13 12.66 -15.61
N MET A 246 -19.44 13.66 -15.04
CA MET A 246 -20.08 14.84 -14.47
C MET A 246 -20.87 15.67 -15.50
N SER A 247 -20.61 15.51 -16.79
CA SER A 247 -21.43 16.18 -17.84
C SER A 247 -22.80 15.53 -18.04
N ALA A 248 -22.95 14.27 -17.64
CA ALA A 248 -24.17 13.47 -17.80
C ALA A 248 -24.95 13.24 -16.48
N VAL A 249 -24.34 13.54 -15.33
CA VAL A 249 -25.02 13.49 -14.02
C VAL A 249 -26.18 14.47 -13.97
N ASP A 250 -27.39 14.00 -13.67
CA ASP A 250 -28.64 14.76 -13.66
C ASP A 250 -28.71 15.80 -12.53
N SER A 251 -28.15 15.50 -11.35
CA SER A 251 -28.10 16.42 -10.22
C SER A 251 -27.20 17.62 -10.52
N SER A 252 -27.82 18.80 -10.73
CA SER A 252 -27.09 20.03 -11.08
C SER A 252 -26.14 20.53 -10.01
N ASP A 253 -26.43 20.23 -8.76
CA ASP A 253 -25.69 20.70 -7.58
C ASP A 253 -24.59 19.73 -7.16
N ALA A 254 -24.54 18.54 -7.77
CA ALA A 254 -23.49 17.57 -7.51
C ALA A 254 -22.11 18.04 -7.99
N THR A 255 -21.12 17.90 -7.11
CA THR A 255 -19.72 18.25 -7.41
C THR A 255 -18.80 17.05 -7.28
N LEU A 256 -17.80 16.95 -8.16
CA LEU A 256 -16.67 16.05 -8.04
C LEU A 256 -15.49 16.81 -7.41
N LEU A 257 -15.14 16.44 -6.18
CA LEU A 257 -14.02 17.02 -5.45
C LEU A 257 -12.77 16.14 -5.60
N ILE A 258 -11.74 16.66 -6.27
CA ILE A 258 -10.46 15.97 -6.48
C ILE A 258 -9.44 16.51 -5.48
N VAL A 259 -9.13 15.69 -4.47
CA VAL A 259 -8.21 16.01 -3.37
C VAL A 259 -6.89 15.31 -3.63
N GLY A 260 -5.86 16.07 -3.96
CA GLY A 260 -4.54 15.56 -4.27
C GLY A 260 -3.90 16.25 -5.46
N ASP A 261 -2.74 15.72 -5.86
CA ASP A 261 -1.95 16.24 -6.97
C ASP A 261 -1.22 15.09 -7.67
N GLY A 262 -0.63 15.34 -8.83
CA GLY A 262 0.14 14.35 -9.58
C GLY A 262 0.36 14.71 -11.04
N ASP A 263 1.06 13.83 -11.75
CA ASP A 263 1.54 14.09 -13.13
C ASP A 263 0.41 14.37 -14.15
N LYS A 264 -0.81 13.97 -13.83
CA LYS A 264 -2.00 14.18 -14.68
C LYS A 264 -2.88 15.34 -14.24
N ALA A 265 -2.56 16.03 -13.16
CA ALA A 265 -3.41 17.10 -12.63
C ALA A 265 -3.65 18.26 -13.62
N ASP A 266 -2.59 18.72 -14.30
CA ASP A 266 -2.72 19.83 -15.27
C ASP A 266 -3.47 19.43 -16.56
N GLU A 267 -3.37 18.16 -16.96
CA GLU A 267 -4.12 17.62 -18.09
C GLU A 267 -5.61 17.53 -17.75
N LEU A 268 -5.92 17.07 -16.54
CA LEU A 268 -7.29 16.94 -16.06
C LEU A 268 -7.97 18.31 -15.85
N LYS A 269 -7.25 19.31 -15.35
CA LYS A 269 -7.76 20.69 -15.23
C LYS A 269 -8.12 21.29 -16.61
N ARG A 270 -7.25 21.05 -17.61
CA ARG A 270 -7.56 21.49 -18.98
C ARG A 270 -8.81 20.80 -19.53
N LEU A 271 -8.99 19.50 -19.29
CA LEU A 271 -10.21 18.79 -19.67
C LEU A 271 -11.46 19.43 -19.05
N VAL A 272 -11.41 19.76 -17.75
CA VAL A 272 -12.50 20.43 -17.03
C VAL A 272 -12.83 21.80 -17.64
N GLU A 273 -11.81 22.57 -18.05
CA GLU A 273 -11.98 23.87 -18.73
C GLU A 273 -12.58 23.70 -20.13
N ASP A 274 -12.04 22.76 -20.93
CA ASP A 274 -12.47 22.49 -22.30
C ASP A 274 -13.91 21.96 -22.36
N ASP A 275 -14.31 21.12 -21.42
CA ASP A 275 -15.67 20.55 -21.32
C ASP A 275 -16.65 21.48 -20.56
N GLY A 276 -16.19 22.64 -20.06
CA GLY A 276 -17.02 23.64 -19.36
C GLY A 276 -17.54 23.17 -17.99
N LEU A 277 -16.83 22.26 -17.31
CA LEU A 277 -17.22 21.64 -16.05
C LEU A 277 -16.65 22.34 -14.80
N GLY A 278 -16.12 23.55 -14.92
CA GLY A 278 -15.46 24.27 -13.82
C GLY A 278 -16.32 24.53 -12.59
N ASP A 279 -17.64 24.55 -12.72
CA ASP A 279 -18.56 24.68 -11.59
C ASP A 279 -18.85 23.33 -10.90
N ARG A 280 -18.67 22.22 -11.60
CA ARG A 280 -18.99 20.86 -11.14
C ARG A 280 -17.77 20.02 -10.72
N VAL A 281 -16.56 20.40 -11.10
CA VAL A 281 -15.32 19.69 -10.76
C VAL A 281 -14.37 20.65 -10.07
N LYS A 282 -13.99 20.31 -8.84
CA LYS A 282 -13.13 21.14 -7.99
C LYS A 282 -11.83 20.41 -7.66
N PHE A 283 -10.73 21.16 -7.58
CA PHE A 283 -9.41 20.64 -7.22
C PHE A 283 -8.91 21.36 -5.97
N THR A 284 -8.54 20.61 -4.93
CA THR A 284 -7.94 21.20 -3.73
C THR A 284 -6.42 21.28 -3.82
N GLY A 285 -5.79 20.46 -4.67
CA GLY A 285 -4.36 20.16 -4.56
C GLY A 285 -4.06 19.28 -3.33
N LEU A 286 -2.81 19.31 -2.87
CA LEU A 286 -2.39 18.54 -1.70
C LEU A 286 -2.98 19.13 -0.42
N VAL A 287 -3.62 18.28 0.39
CA VAL A 287 -4.10 18.60 1.73
C VAL A 287 -3.34 17.78 2.78
N PRO A 288 -3.26 18.24 4.04
CA PRO A 288 -2.72 17.45 5.14
C PRO A 288 -3.49 16.15 5.31
N ARG A 289 -2.79 15.04 5.60
CA ARG A 289 -3.45 13.73 5.78
C ARG A 289 -4.50 13.75 6.90
N ALA A 290 -4.26 14.51 7.94
CA ALA A 290 -5.19 14.64 9.07
C ALA A 290 -6.54 15.27 8.70
N ASP A 291 -6.62 15.98 7.58
CA ASP A 291 -7.85 16.62 7.12
C ASP A 291 -8.69 15.69 6.22
N ILE A 292 -8.11 14.57 5.75
CA ILE A 292 -8.78 13.64 4.86
C ILE A 292 -10.05 13.02 5.48
N PRO A 293 -10.05 12.52 6.74
CA PRO A 293 -11.27 11.95 7.31
C PRO A 293 -12.45 12.92 7.31
N GLY A 294 -12.24 14.18 7.67
CA GLY A 294 -13.30 15.20 7.63
C GLY A 294 -13.85 15.40 6.21
N ILE A 295 -12.97 15.49 5.21
CA ILE A 295 -13.39 15.61 3.80
C ILE A 295 -14.21 14.39 3.34
N LEU A 296 -13.85 13.19 3.81
CA LEU A 296 -14.59 11.97 3.46
C LEU A 296 -15.96 11.92 4.13
N ASN A 297 -16.08 12.37 5.37
CA ASN A 297 -17.32 12.43 6.11
C ASN A 297 -18.32 13.48 5.56
N ASP A 298 -17.81 14.53 4.91
CA ASP A 298 -18.63 15.53 4.21
C ASP A 298 -19.08 15.08 2.80
N ALA A 299 -18.61 13.93 2.30
CA ALA A 299 -18.92 13.44 0.96
C ALA A 299 -20.02 12.38 0.98
N MET A 300 -20.75 12.23 -0.14
CA MET A 300 -21.79 11.22 -0.32
C MET A 300 -21.29 9.96 -1.02
N ILE A 301 -20.26 10.08 -1.88
CA ILE A 301 -19.73 8.97 -2.69
C ILE A 301 -18.21 9.10 -2.78
N GLY A 302 -17.49 8.02 -2.55
CA GLY A 302 -16.06 7.93 -2.81
C GLY A 302 -15.75 7.22 -4.14
N VAL A 303 -14.89 7.80 -5.00
CA VAL A 303 -14.53 7.15 -6.26
C VAL A 303 -13.11 6.56 -6.22
N ALA A 304 -12.99 5.31 -6.62
CA ALA A 304 -11.73 4.58 -6.72
C ALA A 304 -11.48 4.12 -8.17
N PRO A 305 -11.24 5.06 -9.11
CA PRO A 305 -11.18 4.77 -10.53
C PRO A 305 -9.79 4.23 -10.89
N LEU A 306 -9.71 2.97 -11.28
CA LEU A 306 -8.54 2.37 -11.91
C LEU A 306 -8.80 2.16 -13.40
N LYS A 307 -7.76 2.32 -14.21
CA LYS A 307 -7.79 1.93 -15.63
C LYS A 307 -7.85 0.42 -15.77
N ARG A 308 -8.55 -0.08 -16.79
CA ARG A 308 -8.55 -1.50 -17.17
C ARG A 308 -7.22 -1.89 -17.80
N MET A 309 -6.26 -2.22 -16.97
CA MET A 309 -4.92 -2.67 -17.39
C MET A 309 -4.55 -3.94 -16.64
N GLU A 310 -4.05 -4.94 -17.36
CA GLU A 310 -3.59 -6.21 -16.76
C GLU A 310 -2.56 -6.00 -15.65
N THR A 311 -1.73 -4.96 -15.77
CA THR A 311 -0.74 -4.58 -14.76
C THR A 311 -1.34 -4.07 -13.46
N LEU A 312 -2.61 -3.71 -13.44
CA LEU A 312 -3.36 -3.23 -12.27
C LEU A 312 -4.32 -4.26 -11.68
N GLU A 313 -4.41 -5.46 -12.26
CA GLU A 313 -5.34 -6.52 -11.85
C GLU A 313 -5.19 -6.94 -10.38
N TYR A 314 -3.97 -6.89 -9.84
CA TYR A 314 -3.72 -7.16 -8.43
C TYR A 314 -3.75 -5.92 -7.53
N ALA A 315 -4.10 -4.75 -8.06
CA ALA A 315 -4.06 -3.51 -7.30
C ALA A 315 -5.40 -3.22 -6.63
N VAL A 316 -5.34 -2.90 -5.33
CA VAL A 316 -6.44 -2.27 -4.62
C VAL A 316 -5.96 -0.92 -4.10
N PRO A 317 -6.56 0.20 -4.55
CA PRO A 317 -6.25 1.52 -4.02
C PRO A 317 -6.62 1.60 -2.54
N THR A 318 -5.68 1.99 -1.69
CA THR A 318 -5.92 2.11 -0.24
C THR A 318 -7.04 3.08 0.12
N LYS A 319 -7.34 4.04 -0.75
CA LYS A 319 -8.46 4.97 -0.61
C LYS A 319 -9.81 4.24 -0.50
N ALA A 320 -9.99 3.10 -1.19
CA ALA A 320 -11.22 2.32 -1.08
C ALA A 320 -11.44 1.83 0.35
N TYR A 321 -10.36 1.43 1.04
CA TYR A 321 -10.43 1.06 2.46
C TYR A 321 -10.75 2.28 3.35
N GLU A 322 -10.14 3.44 3.05
CA GLU A 322 -10.36 4.69 3.78
C GLU A 322 -11.82 5.14 3.64
N TYR A 323 -12.37 5.10 2.43
CA TYR A 323 -13.78 5.44 2.15
C TYR A 323 -14.73 4.50 2.89
N MET A 324 -14.59 3.19 2.72
CA MET A 324 -15.42 2.21 3.41
C MET A 324 -15.33 2.35 4.93
N SER A 325 -14.17 2.74 5.47
CA SER A 325 -14.02 2.97 6.91
C SER A 325 -14.82 4.18 7.42
N CYS A 326 -15.02 5.20 6.59
CA CYS A 326 -15.89 6.35 6.89
C CYS A 326 -17.37 6.10 6.53
N GLU A 327 -17.81 4.84 6.31
CA GLU A 327 -19.15 4.50 5.80
C GLU A 327 -19.51 5.19 4.48
N LEU A 328 -18.50 5.60 3.71
CA LEU A 328 -18.69 6.22 2.41
C LEU A 328 -18.78 5.12 1.32
N PRO A 329 -19.90 5.00 0.59
CA PRO A 329 -20.03 4.01 -0.48
C PRO A 329 -19.01 4.26 -1.59
N VAL A 330 -18.40 3.18 -2.08
CA VAL A 330 -17.33 3.26 -3.06
C VAL A 330 -17.85 2.95 -4.48
N VAL A 331 -17.65 3.87 -5.41
CA VAL A 331 -17.79 3.57 -6.84
C VAL A 331 -16.40 3.26 -7.39
N ALA A 332 -16.20 2.03 -7.83
CA ALA A 332 -14.91 1.55 -8.31
C ALA A 332 -14.97 1.14 -9.77
N THR A 333 -13.87 1.39 -10.49
CA THR A 333 -13.64 0.87 -11.84
C THR A 333 -12.30 0.14 -11.90
N GLY A 334 -12.06 -0.60 -12.97
CA GLY A 334 -10.78 -1.29 -13.15
C GLY A 334 -10.94 -2.75 -13.54
N VAL A 335 -10.15 -3.62 -12.91
CA VAL A 335 -10.14 -5.07 -13.18
C VAL A 335 -9.51 -5.84 -12.01
N GLY A 336 -10.01 -7.03 -11.74
CA GLY A 336 -9.41 -7.98 -10.78
C GLY A 336 -9.74 -7.68 -9.33
N GLU A 337 -8.74 -7.50 -8.48
CA GLU A 337 -8.88 -7.49 -7.03
C GLU A 337 -9.80 -6.38 -6.48
N ILE A 338 -9.87 -5.21 -7.16
CA ILE A 338 -10.78 -4.14 -6.75
C ILE A 338 -12.25 -4.53 -6.91
N GLU A 339 -12.59 -5.25 -8.00
CA GLU A 339 -13.92 -5.81 -8.23
C GLU A 339 -14.28 -6.80 -7.11
N SER A 340 -13.37 -7.74 -6.83
CA SER A 340 -13.53 -8.71 -5.74
C SER A 340 -13.74 -8.05 -4.37
N LEU A 341 -13.02 -6.97 -4.08
CA LEU A 341 -13.21 -6.23 -2.83
C LEU A 341 -14.61 -5.62 -2.73
N ILE A 342 -15.10 -5.00 -3.80
CA ILE A 342 -16.45 -4.40 -3.82
C ILE A 342 -17.51 -5.49 -3.63
N ASP A 343 -17.40 -6.60 -4.36
CA ASP A 343 -18.35 -7.72 -4.28
C ASP A 343 -18.35 -8.37 -2.89
N GLU A 344 -17.17 -8.64 -2.31
CA GLU A 344 -17.05 -9.28 -1.00
C GLU A 344 -17.50 -8.39 0.16
N SER A 345 -17.24 -7.08 0.05
CA SER A 345 -17.60 -6.14 1.12
C SER A 345 -19.07 -5.72 1.07
N GLY A 346 -19.69 -5.72 -0.14
CA GLY A 346 -20.97 -5.06 -0.37
C GLY A 346 -20.92 -3.56 -0.02
N GLY A 347 -19.73 -2.96 0.01
CA GLY A 347 -19.48 -1.59 0.43
C GLY A 347 -19.46 -0.57 -0.72
N GLY A 348 -19.99 -0.94 -1.89
CA GLY A 348 -19.98 -0.06 -3.04
C GLY A 348 -20.52 -0.69 -4.31
N VAL A 349 -20.26 -0.05 -5.42
CA VAL A 349 -20.66 -0.50 -6.77
C VAL A 349 -19.43 -0.57 -7.66
N PHE A 350 -19.22 -1.73 -8.29
CA PHE A 350 -18.22 -1.87 -9.34
C PHE A 350 -18.89 -1.59 -10.69
N VAL A 351 -18.27 -0.73 -11.49
CA VAL A 351 -18.83 -0.27 -12.78
C VAL A 351 -17.76 -0.26 -13.86
N GLU A 352 -18.16 -0.35 -15.11
CA GLU A 352 -17.23 -0.24 -16.23
C GLU A 352 -16.59 1.17 -16.31
N ASN A 353 -15.38 1.25 -16.91
CA ASN A 353 -14.68 2.51 -17.15
C ASN A 353 -15.36 3.30 -18.29
N ASP A 354 -16.62 3.61 -18.12
CA ASP A 354 -17.45 4.32 -19.07
C ASP A 354 -18.11 5.52 -18.39
N PRO A 355 -18.01 6.74 -18.95
CA PRO A 355 -18.59 7.94 -18.33
C PRO A 355 -20.10 7.89 -18.16
N GLU A 356 -20.85 7.27 -19.09
CA GLU A 356 -22.30 7.16 -19.01
C GLU A 356 -22.71 6.20 -17.88
N ALA A 357 -22.04 5.03 -17.79
CA ALA A 357 -22.26 4.08 -16.72
C ALA A 357 -21.89 4.65 -15.33
N LEU A 358 -20.83 5.45 -15.26
CA LEU A 358 -20.45 6.15 -14.02
C LEU A 358 -21.52 7.17 -13.61
N ALA A 359 -22.05 7.95 -14.56
CA ALA A 359 -23.08 8.94 -14.30
C ALA A 359 -24.36 8.30 -13.76
N GLU A 360 -24.83 7.18 -14.36
CA GLU A 360 -26.02 6.44 -13.89
C GLU A 360 -25.85 5.95 -12.44
N VAL A 361 -24.67 5.48 -12.08
CA VAL A 361 -24.39 5.04 -10.70
C VAL A 361 -24.29 6.23 -9.75
N PHE A 362 -23.68 7.34 -10.17
CA PHE A 362 -23.64 8.57 -9.37
C PHE A 362 -25.03 9.08 -9.08
N ASP A 363 -25.90 9.20 -10.09
CA ASP A 363 -27.30 9.66 -9.90
C ASP A 363 -28.07 8.73 -8.96
N THR A 364 -27.97 7.42 -9.16
CA THR A 364 -28.60 6.42 -8.29
C THR A 364 -28.18 6.61 -6.82
N LEU A 365 -26.88 6.75 -6.58
CA LEU A 365 -26.35 6.91 -5.22
C LEU A 365 -26.61 8.31 -4.64
N LEU A 366 -26.69 9.35 -5.44
CA LEU A 366 -27.04 10.70 -4.99
C LEU A 366 -28.50 10.80 -4.55
N GLU A 367 -29.40 10.07 -5.21
CA GLU A 367 -30.84 10.10 -4.95
C GLU A 367 -31.26 9.13 -3.83
N ASP A 368 -30.62 7.95 -3.70
CA ASP A 368 -31.02 6.88 -2.79
C ASP A 368 -30.18 6.87 -1.51
N GLU A 369 -30.65 7.58 -0.48
CA GLU A 369 -29.99 7.65 0.83
C GLU A 369 -29.99 6.29 1.56
N GLU A 370 -31.04 5.47 1.42
CA GLU A 370 -31.12 4.16 2.06
C GLU A 370 -30.07 3.20 1.47
N LEU A 371 -29.92 3.24 0.14
CA LEU A 371 -28.86 2.46 -0.55
C LEU A 371 -27.48 2.92 -0.11
N ARG A 372 -27.21 4.25 -0.07
CA ARG A 372 -25.92 4.76 0.41
C ARG A 372 -25.61 4.30 1.82
N GLY A 373 -26.57 4.43 2.74
CA GLY A 373 -26.41 3.99 4.13
C GLY A 373 -26.15 2.49 4.25
N SER A 374 -26.83 1.66 3.46
CA SER A 374 -26.62 0.22 3.44
C SER A 374 -25.23 -0.16 2.94
N LEU A 375 -24.80 0.41 1.82
CA LEU A 375 -23.45 0.17 1.26
C LEU A 375 -22.36 0.66 2.22
N GLY A 376 -22.53 1.85 2.81
CA GLY A 376 -21.57 2.41 3.76
C GLY A 376 -21.39 1.50 4.98
N ALA A 377 -22.49 1.08 5.62
CA ALA A 377 -22.45 0.18 6.77
C ALA A 377 -21.78 -1.17 6.46
N ASN A 378 -22.14 -1.79 5.33
CA ASN A 378 -21.51 -3.05 4.89
C ASN A 378 -20.00 -2.88 4.68
N GLY A 379 -19.59 -1.80 4.00
CA GLY A 379 -18.19 -1.47 3.77
C GLY A 379 -17.40 -1.34 5.06
N ARG A 380 -17.93 -0.57 6.03
CA ARG A 380 -17.27 -0.37 7.33
C ARG A 380 -17.15 -1.66 8.13
N GLU A 381 -18.23 -2.45 8.22
CA GLU A 381 -18.19 -3.74 8.91
C GLU A 381 -17.08 -4.62 8.36
N HIS A 382 -17.00 -4.73 7.03
CA HIS A 382 -15.96 -5.49 6.35
C HIS A 382 -14.55 -4.96 6.63
N MET A 383 -14.36 -3.63 6.69
CA MET A 383 -13.06 -3.02 7.03
C MET A 383 -12.65 -3.33 8.47
N ILE A 384 -13.56 -3.17 9.44
CA ILE A 384 -13.29 -3.46 10.85
C ILE A 384 -12.91 -4.93 11.05
N GLU A 385 -13.65 -5.85 10.44
CA GLU A 385 -13.42 -7.28 10.66
C GLU A 385 -12.16 -7.84 9.99
N ARG A 386 -11.78 -7.31 8.83
CA ARG A 386 -10.76 -7.95 7.98
C ARG A 386 -9.58 -7.07 7.63
N TYR A 387 -9.77 -5.75 7.56
CA TYR A 387 -8.79 -4.80 7.04
C TYR A 387 -8.30 -3.79 8.07
N ASP A 388 -8.84 -3.79 9.31
CA ASP A 388 -8.27 -2.97 10.38
C ASP A 388 -6.80 -3.35 10.63
N ARG A 389 -5.93 -2.34 10.82
CA ARG A 389 -4.48 -2.55 10.99
C ARG A 389 -4.15 -3.45 12.18
N GLY A 390 -4.92 -3.38 13.27
CA GLY A 390 -4.77 -4.27 14.42
C GLY A 390 -5.09 -5.72 14.04
N VAL A 391 -6.19 -5.95 13.31
CA VAL A 391 -6.58 -7.28 12.80
C VAL A 391 -5.52 -7.85 11.86
N VAL A 392 -5.02 -7.04 10.94
CA VAL A 392 -3.96 -7.44 10.00
C VAL A 392 -2.67 -7.80 10.75
N ALA A 393 -2.27 -6.98 11.73
CA ALA A 393 -1.09 -7.26 12.55
C ALA A 393 -1.25 -8.52 13.40
N SER A 394 -2.43 -8.74 13.99
CA SER A 394 -2.75 -9.98 14.73
C SER A 394 -2.66 -11.22 13.85
N ARG A 395 -3.08 -11.13 12.58
CA ARG A 395 -2.90 -12.22 11.60
C ARG A 395 -1.42 -12.48 11.33
N LEU A 396 -0.60 -11.43 11.17
CA LEU A 396 0.85 -11.58 11.02
C LEU A 396 1.49 -12.15 12.28
N GLY A 397 1.07 -11.73 13.48
CA GLY A 397 1.54 -12.26 14.75
C GLY A 397 1.28 -13.76 14.90
N ARG A 398 0.08 -14.24 14.54
CA ARG A 398 -0.24 -15.67 14.49
C ARG A 398 0.64 -16.43 13.51
N LEU A 399 0.81 -15.90 12.30
CA LEU A 399 1.66 -16.51 11.29
C LEU A 399 3.13 -16.59 11.73
N LEU A 400 3.63 -15.58 12.44
CA LEU A 400 4.97 -15.60 13.05
C LEU A 400 5.09 -16.69 14.10
N SER A 401 4.08 -16.84 14.96
CA SER A 401 4.06 -17.91 15.98
C SER A 401 4.09 -19.30 15.32
N GLU A 402 3.28 -19.53 14.29
CA GLU A 402 3.25 -20.78 13.53
C GLU A 402 4.60 -21.15 12.91
N VAL A 403 5.31 -20.18 12.31
CA VAL A 403 6.61 -20.45 11.69
C VAL A 403 7.74 -20.62 12.71
N ILE A 404 7.61 -20.08 13.92
CA ILE A 404 8.57 -20.26 15.03
C ILE A 404 8.41 -21.64 15.65
N GLU A 405 7.18 -22.17 15.72
CA GLU A 405 6.87 -23.46 16.32
C GLU A 405 7.09 -24.66 15.37
N SER A 406 7.20 -24.42 14.05
CA SER A 406 7.37 -25.45 13.02
C SER A 406 8.84 -25.88 12.86
#